data_0a853fcde6ff0d0b5ce8495e72719f31
#
_entry.id   0a853fcde6ff0d0b5ce8495e72719f31
#
_cell.length_a   1.000
_cell.length_b   1.000
_cell.length_c   1.000
_cell.angle_alpha   90.00
_cell.angle_beta   90.00
_cell.angle_gamma   90.00
#
_symmetry.space_group_name_H-M   'P 1'
#
loop_
_entity.id
_entity.type
_entity.pdbx_description
1 polymer ?
#
loop_
_entity_poly.entity_id
_entity_poly.type
_entity_poly.pdbx_seq_one_letter_code
_entity_poly.pdbx_strand_id
1 'polypeptide(L)'
;MSEPETGNTESHPTELIIARWSDRFYAWLIDYAIIFGVTFSVFLAFFSAAFFEKIIDGDYMYSHTFDYAPISIVFFLYWLILESKKGQSIGKMALRLKITNLSGEAADFKSIAISSFGKAFLLPLDVILGRIFTNQKRQRIFNRLGKTIVIKIDDVENESKNITYKKD
;
A
#
# COMPACT_ATOMS: atom_id res chain seq x y z
N MET A 1 -23.11 -35.46 41.56
CA MET A 1 -21.74 -35.35 41.05
C MET A 1 -21.90 -35.09 39.56
N SER A 2 -22.07 -33.83 39.22
CA SER A 2 -22.36 -33.36 37.85
C SER A 2 -21.04 -32.98 37.21
N GLU A 3 -20.73 -33.65 36.09
CA GLU A 3 -19.57 -33.34 35.24
C GLU A 3 -19.73 -31.94 34.66
N PRO A 4 -18.63 -31.15 34.56
CA PRO A 4 -18.70 -29.87 33.86
C PRO A 4 -18.70 -30.14 32.35
N GLU A 5 -19.71 -29.64 31.65
CA GLU A 5 -19.74 -29.54 30.20
C GLU A 5 -18.54 -28.73 29.72
N THR A 6 -17.58 -29.38 29.08
CA THR A 6 -16.54 -28.73 28.31
C THR A 6 -17.19 -28.12 27.07
N GLY A 7 -17.52 -26.85 27.19
CA GLY A 7 -17.96 -26.05 26.05
C GLY A 7 -16.85 -26.05 24.97
N ASN A 8 -17.04 -26.84 23.94
CA ASN A 8 -16.30 -26.74 22.66
C ASN A 8 -16.60 -25.37 22.07
N THR A 9 -15.75 -24.40 22.38
CA THR A 9 -15.66 -23.17 21.59
C THR A 9 -15.08 -23.56 20.24
N GLU A 10 -15.94 -23.88 19.27
CA GLU A 10 -15.55 -24.00 17.88
C GLU A 10 -15.00 -22.64 17.45
N SER A 11 -13.67 -22.56 17.35
CA SER A 11 -12.99 -21.40 16.82
C SER A 11 -13.29 -21.30 15.32
N HIS A 12 -14.25 -20.47 14.96
CA HIS A 12 -14.50 -20.17 13.55
C HIS A 12 -13.24 -19.58 12.92
N PRO A 13 -12.82 -20.07 11.74
CA PRO A 13 -11.65 -19.53 11.05
C PRO A 13 -11.88 -18.06 10.71
N THR A 14 -10.92 -17.21 11.07
CA THR A 14 -10.95 -15.79 10.67
C THR A 14 -10.78 -15.69 9.17
N GLU A 15 -11.83 -15.34 8.45
CA GLU A 15 -11.76 -15.15 7.00
C GLU A 15 -11.09 -13.81 6.68
N LEU A 16 -9.94 -13.85 5.98
CA LEU A 16 -9.29 -12.64 5.46
C LEU A 16 -9.75 -12.38 4.02
N ILE A 17 -10.50 -11.31 3.83
CA ILE A 17 -10.96 -10.88 2.50
C ILE A 17 -9.82 -10.18 1.78
N ILE A 18 -9.31 -10.79 0.72
CA ILE A 18 -8.20 -10.24 -0.05
C ILE A 18 -8.69 -9.16 -1.00
N ALA A 19 -8.16 -7.96 -0.88
CA ALA A 19 -8.50 -6.82 -1.71
C ALA A 19 -8.30 -7.10 -3.21
N ARG A 20 -9.24 -6.62 -4.03
CA ARG A 20 -9.16 -6.69 -5.50
C ARG A 20 -8.00 -5.83 -6.01
N TRP A 21 -7.52 -6.13 -7.20
CA TRP A 21 -6.51 -5.31 -7.86
C TRP A 21 -7.02 -3.89 -8.15
N SER A 22 -8.30 -3.75 -8.52
CA SER A 22 -8.97 -2.46 -8.74
C SER A 22 -8.96 -1.59 -7.49
N ASP A 23 -9.31 -2.15 -6.33
CA ASP A 23 -9.38 -1.39 -5.07
C ASP A 23 -7.99 -0.88 -4.67
N ARG A 24 -6.97 -1.71 -4.86
CA ARG A 24 -5.57 -1.31 -4.61
C ARG A 24 -5.10 -0.22 -5.58
N PHE A 25 -5.54 -0.29 -6.84
CA PHE A 25 -5.25 0.71 -7.85
C PHE A 25 -5.92 2.05 -7.50
N TYR A 26 -7.20 2.04 -7.14
CA TYR A 26 -7.89 3.26 -6.72
C TYR A 26 -7.30 3.85 -5.43
N ALA A 27 -6.93 3.01 -4.44
CA ALA A 27 -6.21 3.48 -3.26
C ALA A 27 -4.90 4.17 -3.62
N TRP A 28 -4.12 3.57 -4.53
CA TRP A 28 -2.89 4.17 -5.04
C TRP A 28 -3.15 5.49 -5.78
N LEU A 29 -4.21 5.55 -6.59
CA LEU A 29 -4.57 6.77 -7.34
C LEU A 29 -4.94 7.92 -6.40
N ILE A 30 -5.68 7.64 -5.33
CA ILE A 30 -6.00 8.63 -4.28
C ILE A 30 -4.71 9.12 -3.60
N ASP A 31 -3.85 8.21 -3.17
CA ASP A 31 -2.55 8.55 -2.58
C ASP A 31 -1.72 9.43 -3.53
N TYR A 32 -1.66 9.05 -4.81
CA TYR A 32 -0.94 9.79 -5.84
C TYR A 32 -1.50 11.21 -6.00
N ALA A 33 -2.81 11.35 -6.11
CA ALA A 33 -3.46 12.67 -6.26
C ALA A 33 -3.16 13.58 -5.06
N ILE A 34 -3.19 13.04 -3.84
CA ILE A 34 -2.90 13.81 -2.62
C ILE A 34 -1.44 14.27 -2.61
N ILE A 35 -0.49 13.34 -2.79
CA ILE A 35 0.94 13.67 -2.74
C ILE A 35 1.32 14.61 -3.88
N PHE A 36 0.84 14.33 -5.11
CA PHE A 36 1.08 15.19 -6.25
C PHE A 36 0.52 16.60 -6.01
N GLY A 37 -0.71 16.71 -5.54
CA GLY A 37 -1.34 17.99 -5.24
C GLY A 37 -0.56 18.81 -4.20
N VAL A 38 -0.15 18.18 -3.10
CA VAL A 38 0.66 18.84 -2.06
C VAL A 38 2.02 19.25 -2.61
N THR A 39 2.73 18.34 -3.28
CA THR A 39 4.07 18.62 -3.82
C THR A 39 4.03 19.72 -4.88
N PHE A 40 3.01 19.69 -5.76
CA PHE A 40 2.80 20.70 -6.78
C PHE A 40 2.46 22.06 -6.18
N SER A 41 1.64 22.11 -5.12
CA SER A 41 1.32 23.35 -4.43
C SER A 41 2.56 23.97 -3.77
N VAL A 42 3.40 23.17 -3.13
CA VAL A 42 4.67 23.60 -2.56
C VAL A 42 5.62 24.11 -3.66
N PHE A 43 5.71 23.37 -4.77
CA PHE A 43 6.51 23.78 -5.92
C PHE A 43 6.06 25.15 -6.46
N LEU A 44 4.77 25.36 -6.67
CA LEU A 44 4.23 26.65 -7.11
C LEU A 44 4.54 27.77 -6.14
N ALA A 45 4.40 27.54 -4.84
CA ALA A 45 4.64 28.56 -3.82
C ALA A 45 6.09 29.05 -3.76
N PHE A 46 7.06 28.15 -3.95
CA PHE A 46 8.47 28.45 -3.73
C PHE A 46 9.32 28.58 -4.99
N PHE A 47 8.94 27.95 -6.07
CA PHE A 47 9.79 27.81 -7.26
C PHE A 47 9.18 28.35 -8.56
N SER A 48 7.92 28.83 -8.55
CA SER A 48 7.24 29.25 -9.77
C SER A 48 8.00 30.31 -10.57
N ALA A 49 8.50 31.35 -9.91
CA ALA A 49 9.20 32.47 -10.58
C ALA A 49 10.47 31.97 -11.29
N ALA A 50 11.35 31.26 -10.57
CA ALA A 50 12.59 30.71 -11.14
C ALA A 50 12.34 29.63 -12.22
N PHE A 51 11.23 28.90 -12.13
CA PHE A 51 10.84 27.90 -13.11
C PHE A 51 10.40 28.53 -14.44
N PHE A 52 9.58 29.59 -14.37
CA PHE A 52 9.13 30.31 -15.57
C PHE A 52 10.29 31.00 -16.30
N GLU A 53 11.23 31.59 -15.56
CA GLU A 53 12.43 32.19 -16.14
C GLU A 53 13.24 31.18 -16.96
N LYS A 54 13.50 29.98 -16.42
CA LYS A 54 14.21 28.90 -17.11
C LYS A 54 13.47 28.33 -18.31
N ILE A 55 12.13 28.29 -18.28
CA ILE A 55 11.33 27.87 -19.45
C ILE A 55 11.50 28.88 -20.59
N ILE A 56 11.47 30.19 -20.29
CA ILE A 56 11.61 31.26 -21.27
C ILE A 56 13.00 31.22 -21.90
N ASP A 57 14.03 30.91 -21.13
CA ASP A 57 15.43 30.82 -21.61
C ASP A 57 15.73 29.54 -22.37
N GLY A 58 14.77 28.60 -22.47
CA GLY A 58 14.94 27.34 -23.20
C GLY A 58 15.85 26.31 -22.53
N ASP A 59 16.36 26.61 -21.35
CA ASP A 59 17.35 25.80 -20.61
C ASP A 59 16.73 24.59 -19.90
N TYR A 60 15.39 24.60 -19.76
CA TYR A 60 14.67 23.61 -18.96
C TYR A 60 14.56 22.23 -19.62
N MET A 61 14.53 22.16 -20.94
CA MET A 61 14.30 20.90 -21.66
C MET A 61 15.48 19.93 -21.61
N TYR A 62 16.69 20.40 -21.32
CA TYR A 62 17.89 19.56 -21.42
C TYR A 62 18.40 18.97 -20.11
N SER A 63 18.04 19.54 -18.97
CA SER A 63 18.71 19.22 -17.69
C SER A 63 17.93 18.26 -16.76
N HIS A 64 16.65 18.01 -16.95
CA HIS A 64 15.81 17.36 -15.93
C HIS A 64 15.08 16.08 -16.36
N THR A 65 15.56 15.37 -17.36
CA THR A 65 14.92 14.14 -17.87
C THR A 65 14.90 12.99 -16.83
N PHE A 66 15.58 13.10 -15.70
CA PHE A 66 15.73 12.02 -14.71
C PHE A 66 15.42 12.39 -13.26
N ASP A 67 14.76 13.52 -12.99
CA ASP A 67 14.45 13.91 -11.60
C ASP A 67 13.18 13.20 -11.01
N TYR A 68 12.97 11.93 -11.37
CA TYR A 68 11.94 11.11 -10.71
C TYR A 68 12.36 10.66 -9.31
N ALA A 69 13.65 10.64 -9.02
CA ALA A 69 14.17 10.14 -7.76
C ALA A 69 13.64 10.91 -6.53
N PRO A 70 13.65 12.25 -6.50
CA PRO A 70 13.15 13.01 -5.35
C PRO A 70 11.67 12.73 -5.07
N ILE A 71 10.82 12.73 -6.11
CA ILE A 71 9.39 12.49 -5.92
C ILE A 71 9.11 11.05 -5.47
N SER A 72 9.87 10.09 -5.98
CA SER A 72 9.76 8.69 -5.56
C SER A 72 10.16 8.50 -4.10
N ILE A 73 11.14 9.26 -3.60
CA ILE A 73 11.52 9.25 -2.18
C ILE A 73 10.37 9.80 -1.32
N VAL A 74 9.72 10.90 -1.74
CA VAL A 74 8.55 11.45 -1.03
C VAL A 74 7.43 10.41 -0.96
N PHE A 75 7.10 9.76 -2.07
CA PHE A 75 6.11 8.68 -2.09
C PHE A 75 6.50 7.51 -1.18
N PHE A 76 7.77 7.10 -1.23
CA PHE A 76 8.28 6.02 -0.39
C PHE A 76 8.10 6.32 1.09
N LEU A 77 8.55 7.50 1.54
CA LEU A 77 8.45 7.93 2.94
C LEU A 77 6.99 8.06 3.38
N TYR A 78 6.14 8.61 2.54
CA TYR A 78 4.71 8.71 2.81
C TYR A 78 4.09 7.33 3.11
N TRP A 79 4.27 6.36 2.20
CA TRP A 79 3.73 5.02 2.42
C TRP A 79 4.40 4.31 3.59
N LEU A 80 5.72 4.42 3.70
CA LEU A 80 6.47 3.80 4.79
C LEU A 80 5.95 4.26 6.16
N ILE A 81 5.80 5.58 6.37
CA ILE A 81 5.37 6.16 7.64
C ILE A 81 3.92 5.78 7.97
N LEU A 82 3.01 5.94 7.03
CA LEU A 82 1.59 5.69 7.28
C LEU A 82 1.27 4.20 7.41
N GLU A 83 1.82 3.38 6.52
CA GLU A 83 1.59 1.94 6.55
C GLU A 83 2.28 1.26 7.74
N SER A 84 3.44 1.77 8.22
CA SER A 84 4.09 1.23 9.42
C SER A 84 3.33 1.53 10.72
N LYS A 85 2.66 2.69 10.78
CA LYS A 85 1.90 3.09 11.98
C LYS A 85 0.50 2.48 12.05
N LYS A 86 -0.22 2.47 10.93
CA LYS A 86 -1.65 2.12 10.87
C LYS A 86 -1.94 0.91 9.98
N GLY A 87 -0.96 0.42 9.22
CA GLY A 87 -1.18 -0.56 8.16
C GLY A 87 -1.95 0.01 6.96
N GLN A 88 -2.13 1.33 6.89
CA GLN A 88 -2.98 1.97 5.88
C GLN A 88 -2.38 3.31 5.45
N SER A 89 -2.41 3.60 4.14
CA SER A 89 -2.27 4.94 3.59
C SER A 89 -3.64 5.64 3.56
N ILE A 90 -3.68 6.93 3.24
CA ILE A 90 -4.95 7.67 3.15
C ILE A 90 -5.86 7.06 2.09
N GLY A 91 -5.33 6.71 0.90
CA GLY A 91 -6.10 6.04 -0.13
C GLY A 91 -6.61 4.66 0.29
N LYS A 92 -5.81 3.90 1.06
CA LYS A 92 -6.26 2.64 1.64
C LYS A 92 -7.34 2.82 2.71
N MET A 93 -7.25 3.86 3.54
CA MET A 93 -8.29 4.19 4.51
C MET A 93 -9.61 4.51 3.81
N ALA A 94 -9.58 5.30 2.73
CA ALA A 94 -10.78 5.66 1.96
C ALA A 94 -11.50 4.43 1.37
N LEU A 95 -10.77 3.38 1.04
CA LEU A 95 -11.33 2.13 0.47
C LEU A 95 -11.39 0.97 1.46
N ARG A 96 -11.22 1.23 2.77
CA ARG A 96 -11.21 0.22 3.83
C ARG A 96 -10.22 -0.92 3.58
N LEU A 97 -9.02 -0.59 3.10
CA LEU A 97 -7.95 -1.54 2.85
C LEU A 97 -6.88 -1.44 3.93
N LYS A 98 -6.24 -2.58 4.24
CA LYS A 98 -5.14 -2.64 5.21
C LYS A 98 -4.05 -3.58 4.71
N ILE A 99 -2.78 -3.20 4.92
CA ILE A 99 -1.65 -4.10 4.73
C ILE A 99 -1.38 -4.86 6.03
N THR A 100 -1.26 -6.16 5.92
CA THR A 100 -1.02 -7.06 7.03
C THR A 100 0.06 -8.07 6.68
N ASN A 101 0.55 -8.81 7.67
CA ASN A 101 1.30 -10.03 7.42
C ASN A 101 0.36 -11.13 6.86
N LEU A 102 0.90 -12.31 6.59
CA LEU A 102 0.11 -13.44 6.06
C LEU A 102 -0.91 -14.00 7.07
N SER A 103 -0.77 -13.66 8.34
CA SER A 103 -1.67 -14.07 9.41
C SER A 103 -2.77 -13.04 9.71
N GLY A 104 -2.84 -11.94 8.95
CA GLY A 104 -3.83 -10.88 9.18
C GLY A 104 -3.44 -9.87 10.27
N GLU A 105 -2.31 -10.08 10.95
CA GLU A 105 -1.78 -9.18 11.97
C GLU A 105 -1.03 -8.00 11.36
N ALA A 106 -0.62 -7.04 12.19
CA ALA A 106 0.21 -5.93 11.73
C ALA A 106 1.52 -6.44 11.12
N ALA A 107 1.82 -5.98 9.91
CA ALA A 107 3.09 -6.30 9.26
C ALA A 107 4.25 -5.56 9.95
N ASP A 108 5.41 -6.21 10.04
CA ASP A 108 6.61 -5.61 10.60
C ASP A 108 7.17 -4.50 9.69
N PHE A 109 7.97 -3.61 10.27
CA PHE A 109 8.53 -2.45 9.58
C PHE A 109 9.34 -2.84 8.33
N LYS A 110 10.15 -3.91 8.40
CA LYS A 110 10.96 -4.36 7.25
C LYS A 110 10.08 -4.83 6.09
N SER A 111 9.04 -5.58 6.39
CA SER A 111 8.06 -6.07 5.41
C SER A 111 7.34 -4.92 4.71
N ILE A 112 6.96 -3.88 5.47
CA ILE A 112 6.35 -2.68 4.93
C ILE A 112 7.35 -1.88 4.09
N ALA A 113 8.59 -1.73 4.55
CA ALA A 113 9.64 -1.03 3.79
C ALA A 113 9.88 -1.68 2.42
N ILE A 114 10.00 -3.00 2.36
CA ILE A 114 10.16 -3.76 1.11
C ILE A 114 8.95 -3.54 0.20
N SER A 115 7.74 -3.66 0.71
CA SER A 115 6.50 -3.47 -0.03
C SER A 115 6.35 -2.04 -0.58
N SER A 116 6.70 -1.02 0.23
CA SER A 116 6.64 0.39 -0.13
C SER A 116 7.72 0.76 -1.15
N PHE A 117 8.91 0.16 -1.06
CA PHE A 117 9.98 0.34 -2.03
C PHE A 117 9.54 -0.09 -3.44
N GLY A 118 9.02 -1.31 -3.59
CA GLY A 118 8.50 -1.77 -4.88
C GLY A 118 7.39 -0.87 -5.42
N LYS A 119 6.55 -0.34 -4.54
CA LYS A 119 5.45 0.57 -4.89
C LYS A 119 5.95 1.96 -5.34
N ALA A 120 7.02 2.48 -4.75
CA ALA A 120 7.52 3.82 -5.04
C ALA A 120 8.43 3.87 -6.29
N PHE A 121 9.27 2.86 -6.46
CA PHE A 121 10.33 2.89 -7.48
C PHE A 121 10.08 1.96 -8.67
N LEU A 122 9.38 0.85 -8.47
CA LEU A 122 9.24 -0.22 -9.46
C LEU A 122 7.78 -0.58 -9.75
N LEU A 123 6.84 0.34 -9.50
CA LEU A 123 5.40 0.05 -9.55
C LEU A 123 4.95 -0.66 -10.83
N PRO A 124 5.29 -0.22 -12.05
CA PRO A 124 4.85 -0.90 -13.27
C PRO A 124 5.34 -2.34 -13.33
N LEU A 125 6.61 -2.57 -13.05
CA LEU A 125 7.22 -3.91 -13.04
C LEU A 125 6.62 -4.77 -11.92
N ASP A 126 6.49 -4.22 -10.70
CA ASP A 126 5.94 -4.91 -9.54
C ASP A 126 4.49 -5.35 -9.76
N VAL A 127 3.68 -4.52 -10.43
CA VAL A 127 2.27 -4.84 -10.75
C VAL A 127 2.19 -5.85 -11.90
N ILE A 128 2.91 -5.64 -13.00
CA ILE A 128 2.88 -6.53 -14.17
C ILE A 128 3.35 -7.93 -13.77
N LEU A 129 4.50 -8.03 -13.15
CA LEU A 129 5.04 -9.31 -12.70
C LEU A 129 4.16 -9.96 -11.62
N GLY A 130 3.64 -9.16 -10.68
CA GLY A 130 2.70 -9.64 -9.67
C GLY A 130 1.41 -10.17 -10.28
N ARG A 131 0.96 -9.61 -11.41
CA ARG A 131 -0.24 -10.08 -12.12
C ARG A 131 0.03 -11.33 -12.96
N ILE A 132 1.20 -11.43 -13.60
CA ILE A 132 1.62 -12.62 -14.37
C ILE A 132 1.81 -13.82 -13.44
N PHE A 133 2.52 -13.61 -12.33
CA PHE A 133 2.79 -14.64 -11.32
C PHE A 133 1.77 -14.62 -10.18
N THR A 134 0.53 -14.25 -10.49
CA THR A 134 -0.52 -14.09 -9.48
C THR A 134 -0.76 -15.39 -8.73
N ASN A 135 -0.85 -15.30 -7.41
CA ASN A 135 -1.23 -16.37 -6.52
C ASN A 135 -2.66 -16.14 -5.98
N GLN A 136 -3.17 -17.06 -5.17
CA GLN A 136 -4.49 -16.91 -4.53
C GLN A 136 -4.57 -15.65 -3.66
N LYS A 137 -3.44 -15.17 -3.13
CA LYS A 137 -3.34 -14.00 -2.25
C LYS A 137 -3.23 -12.67 -3.01
N ARG A 138 -3.27 -12.66 -4.35
CA ARG A 138 -3.17 -11.46 -5.21
C ARG A 138 -2.02 -10.54 -4.79
N GLN A 139 -0.84 -11.10 -4.51
CA GLN A 139 0.33 -10.34 -4.07
C GLN A 139 1.13 -9.81 -5.25
N ARG A 140 1.60 -8.55 -5.15
CA ARG A 140 2.69 -8.03 -5.98
C ARG A 140 3.99 -8.70 -5.56
N ILE A 141 5.04 -8.64 -6.39
CA ILE A 141 6.32 -9.30 -6.07
C ILE A 141 6.92 -8.77 -4.77
N PHE A 142 6.97 -7.46 -4.58
CA PHE A 142 7.50 -6.88 -3.35
C PHE A 142 6.63 -7.15 -2.11
N ASN A 143 5.31 -7.28 -2.27
CA ASN A 143 4.46 -7.79 -1.19
C ASN A 143 4.77 -9.25 -0.85
N ARG A 144 5.09 -10.06 -1.84
CA ARG A 144 5.48 -11.46 -1.63
C ARG A 144 6.82 -11.58 -0.93
N LEU A 145 7.82 -10.77 -1.36
CA LEU A 145 9.13 -10.69 -0.70
C LEU A 145 9.01 -10.20 0.75
N GLY A 146 8.17 -9.18 0.99
CA GLY A 146 7.87 -8.66 2.32
C GLY A 146 6.88 -9.52 3.12
N LYS A 147 6.41 -10.67 2.59
CA LYS A 147 5.40 -11.53 3.26
C LYS A 147 4.17 -10.76 3.73
N THR A 148 3.71 -9.80 2.92
CA THR A 148 2.55 -8.96 3.22
C THR A 148 1.40 -9.25 2.27
N ILE A 149 0.17 -9.00 2.73
CA ILE A 149 -1.05 -9.02 1.92
C ILE A 149 -1.82 -7.72 2.15
N VAL A 150 -2.68 -7.38 1.20
CA VAL A 150 -3.65 -6.29 1.37
C VAL A 150 -5.03 -6.91 1.49
N ILE A 151 -5.65 -6.69 2.61
CA ILE A 151 -6.98 -7.16 2.94
C ILE A 151 -7.99 -6.01 2.90
N LYS A 152 -9.26 -6.35 2.73
CA LYS A 152 -10.38 -5.45 2.94
C LYS A 152 -10.81 -5.56 4.40
N ILE A 153 -11.02 -4.43 5.05
CA ILE A 153 -11.52 -4.40 6.42
C ILE A 153 -13.04 -4.51 6.32
N ASP A 154 -13.60 -5.66 6.70
CA ASP A 154 -15.00 -5.75 7.03
C ASP A 154 -15.17 -5.53 8.54
N ASP A 155 -16.31 -5.03 8.96
CA ASP A 155 -16.62 -4.68 10.35
C ASP A 155 -16.75 -5.93 11.27
N VAL A 156 -16.21 -7.07 10.87
CA VAL A 156 -16.17 -8.27 11.70
C VAL A 156 -14.88 -8.24 12.53
N GLU A 157 -15.00 -7.61 13.65
CA GLU A 157 -14.02 -7.63 14.74
C GLU A 157 -14.10 -8.97 15.47
N ASN A 158 -12.93 -9.57 15.69
CA ASN A 158 -12.61 -10.62 16.65
C ASN A 158 -13.04 -12.06 16.38
N GLU A 159 -12.02 -12.85 16.42
CA GLU A 159 -11.80 -14.20 16.93
C GLU A 159 -11.37 -15.25 15.90
N SER A 160 -10.22 -15.79 16.19
CA SER A 160 -9.75 -17.16 15.98
C SER A 160 -8.65 -17.45 14.95
N LYS A 161 -7.82 -18.41 15.33
CA LYS A 161 -6.51 -18.77 14.78
C LYS A 161 -6.50 -19.53 13.44
N ASN A 162 -7.63 -19.83 12.83
CA ASN A 162 -7.67 -20.49 11.53
C ASN A 162 -8.00 -19.48 10.42
N ILE A 163 -7.02 -19.24 9.53
CA ILE A 163 -7.12 -18.23 8.49
C ILE A 163 -7.50 -18.86 7.17
N THR A 164 -8.65 -18.45 6.63
CA THR A 164 -9.09 -18.82 5.27
C THR A 164 -9.01 -17.59 4.36
N TYR A 165 -8.41 -17.74 3.16
CA TYR A 165 -8.30 -16.66 2.19
C TYR A 165 -9.46 -16.71 1.20
N LYS A 166 -10.31 -15.69 1.19
CA LYS A 166 -11.42 -15.52 0.26
C LYS A 166 -11.10 -14.44 -0.78
N LYS A 167 -11.41 -14.71 -2.04
CA LYS A 167 -11.34 -13.71 -3.11
C LYS A 167 -12.69 -13.00 -3.19
N ASP A 168 -12.65 -11.69 -3.17
CA ASP A 168 -13.81 -10.82 -3.40
C ASP A 168 -14.12 -10.71 -4.91
#